data_54ba1d0029c03e7fcee825aaf8cae55b
#
_entry.id   54ba1d0029c03e7fcee825aaf8cae55b
#
_cell.length_a   1.000
_cell.length_b   1.000
_cell.length_c   1.000
_cell.angle_alpha   90.00
_cell.angle_beta   90.00
_cell.angle_gamma   90.00
#
_symmetry.space_group_name_H-M   'P 1'
#
loop_
_entity.id
_entity.type
_entity.pdbx_description
1 polymer ?
#
loop_
_entity_poly.entity_id
_entity_poly.type
_entity_poly.pdbx_seq_one_letter_code
_entity_poly.pdbx_strand_id
1 'polypeptide(L)'
;MNLDQPRITVMAAFTGDGGVENMITNLLHGFVARGAAVDLLLLKARGGHLDRIPDTVRVIRLDVSTSLFALPAVVRYLRRHRPAAMLVAKDRASRIALLARRIAGTDTRLVLRMGMHLSGSLAGKSSLRRWSRHLPVRWLYPWADQIVTVSDAVAEDLATIGGIPRDRFTVIRNPSIREDIHTRAAQPLEHPWLQPDAVIPVILGVGRLTEQKDFATLIRAVARVRQHREVRLIILGDGGEHNRLRSLANALGISDAVDLAGFQTNPYQWMARAALFVLPSRYEGSPNVLVEAMALGTPVVATDCPSGPDEILCNGSIAPLVPVGHAAAMAEAISATLAHPPNPGHLQQAVSEYHVDISACRYLEALGYQV
;
A
#
# COMPACT_ATOMS: atom_id res chain seq x y z
N MET A 1 28.02 -0.85 -19.56
CA MET A 1 27.32 -1.49 -18.42
C MET A 1 28.37 -2.26 -17.64
N ASN A 2 28.72 -1.80 -16.43
CA ASN A 2 29.77 -2.43 -15.61
C ASN A 2 29.25 -3.82 -15.17
N LEU A 3 29.88 -4.89 -15.64
CA LEU A 3 29.52 -6.29 -15.35
C LEU A 3 29.88 -6.73 -13.91
N ASP A 4 30.58 -5.88 -13.15
CA ASP A 4 31.11 -6.18 -11.81
C ASP A 4 30.26 -5.67 -10.64
N GLN A 5 29.16 -4.97 -10.88
CA GLN A 5 28.30 -4.55 -9.76
C GLN A 5 27.46 -5.75 -9.24
N PRO A 6 27.46 -5.97 -7.91
CA PRO A 6 26.69 -7.04 -7.30
C PRO A 6 25.20 -6.85 -7.57
N ARG A 7 24.56 -7.81 -8.23
CA ARG A 7 23.13 -7.76 -8.51
C ARG A 7 22.34 -7.99 -7.23
N ILE A 8 21.33 -7.17 -7.04
CA ILE A 8 20.31 -7.37 -6.00
C ILE A 8 19.09 -8.05 -6.60
N THR A 9 18.39 -8.84 -5.80
CA THR A 9 17.17 -9.51 -6.23
C THR A 9 15.97 -8.96 -5.47
N VAL A 10 14.89 -8.63 -6.16
CA VAL A 10 13.57 -8.36 -5.56
C VAL A 10 12.67 -9.56 -5.83
N MET A 11 12.27 -10.27 -4.79
CA MET A 11 11.37 -11.42 -4.91
C MET A 11 9.95 -11.05 -4.53
N ALA A 12 9.00 -11.27 -5.44
CA ALA A 12 7.60 -10.90 -5.27
C ALA A 12 6.64 -11.86 -5.96
N ALA A 13 5.34 -11.70 -5.68
CA ALA A 13 4.27 -12.31 -6.44
C ALA A 13 3.31 -11.21 -6.91
N PHE A 14 3.23 -11.00 -8.21
CA PHE A 14 2.24 -10.10 -8.82
C PHE A 14 0.98 -10.92 -9.13
N THR A 15 -0.11 -10.55 -8.49
CA THR A 15 -1.38 -11.30 -8.57
C THR A 15 -2.54 -10.46 -9.10
N GLY A 16 -2.27 -9.21 -9.49
CA GLY A 16 -3.21 -8.22 -10.00
C GLY A 16 -2.65 -6.81 -9.81
N ASP A 17 -3.50 -5.81 -9.81
CA ASP A 17 -3.14 -4.39 -9.77
C ASP A 17 -3.24 -3.81 -8.34
N GLY A 18 -2.59 -4.46 -7.38
CA GLY A 18 -2.63 -4.08 -5.99
C GLY A 18 -1.57 -3.05 -5.56
N GLY A 19 -1.76 -2.45 -4.39
CA GLY A 19 -0.83 -1.45 -3.84
C GLY A 19 0.58 -1.97 -3.55
N VAL A 20 0.75 -3.27 -3.30
CA VAL A 20 2.09 -3.87 -3.11
C VAL A 20 2.82 -3.97 -4.43
N GLU A 21 2.14 -4.36 -5.50
CA GLU A 21 2.68 -4.42 -6.85
C GLU A 21 3.12 -3.04 -7.33
N ASN A 22 2.28 -2.01 -7.11
CA ASN A 22 2.63 -0.62 -7.40
C ASN A 22 3.86 -0.16 -6.61
N MET A 23 3.91 -0.45 -5.31
CA MET A 23 5.04 -0.13 -4.45
C MET A 23 6.35 -0.77 -4.95
N ILE A 24 6.32 -2.06 -5.32
CA ILE A 24 7.51 -2.76 -5.85
C ILE A 24 7.96 -2.12 -7.17
N THR A 25 7.03 -1.81 -8.07
CA THR A 25 7.35 -1.14 -9.33
C THR A 25 8.00 0.22 -9.10
N ASN A 26 7.47 1.03 -8.18
CA ASN A 26 8.07 2.30 -7.80
C ASN A 26 9.49 2.13 -7.23
N LEU A 27 9.67 1.11 -6.36
CA LEU A 27 10.97 0.81 -5.77
C LEU A 27 12.00 0.38 -6.83
N LEU A 28 11.58 -0.40 -7.82
CA LEU A 28 12.45 -0.79 -8.94
C LEU A 28 12.92 0.43 -9.75
N HIS A 29 12.03 1.39 -10.01
CA HIS A 29 12.41 2.67 -10.64
C HIS A 29 13.46 3.42 -9.79
N GLY A 30 13.24 3.53 -8.49
CA GLY A 30 14.17 4.18 -7.57
C GLY A 30 15.54 3.47 -7.49
N PHE A 31 15.58 2.14 -7.56
CA PHE A 31 16.83 1.36 -7.60
C PHE A 31 17.60 1.58 -8.90
N VAL A 32 16.90 1.50 -10.03
CA VAL A 32 17.49 1.72 -11.35
C VAL A 32 18.03 3.14 -11.50
N ALA A 33 17.29 4.15 -11.02
CA ALA A 33 17.74 5.55 -11.03
C ALA A 33 19.04 5.77 -10.26
N ARG A 34 19.34 4.90 -9.27
CA ARG A 34 20.59 4.89 -8.49
C ARG A 34 21.65 3.94 -9.06
N GLY A 35 21.45 3.43 -10.27
CA GLY A 35 22.43 2.58 -10.95
C GLY A 35 22.47 1.13 -10.45
N ALA A 36 21.54 0.69 -9.57
CA ALA A 36 21.54 -0.67 -9.08
C ALA A 36 21.15 -1.68 -10.18
N ALA A 37 21.92 -2.75 -10.31
CA ALA A 37 21.59 -3.88 -11.17
C ALA A 37 20.60 -4.81 -10.48
N VAL A 38 19.35 -4.88 -10.97
CA VAL A 38 18.24 -5.55 -10.29
C VAL A 38 17.73 -6.75 -11.08
N ASP A 39 17.50 -7.86 -10.38
CA ASP A 39 16.69 -8.98 -10.83
C ASP A 39 15.33 -8.96 -10.13
N LEU A 40 14.25 -9.02 -10.89
CA LEU A 40 12.91 -9.22 -10.34
C LEU A 40 12.51 -10.69 -10.47
N LEU A 41 12.49 -11.40 -9.34
CA LEU A 41 12.10 -12.80 -9.28
C LEU A 41 10.62 -12.92 -8.95
N LEU A 42 9.81 -13.26 -9.94
CA LEU A 42 8.36 -13.35 -9.81
C LEU A 42 7.89 -14.79 -9.58
N LEU A 43 7.25 -15.03 -8.43
CA LEU A 43 6.56 -16.29 -8.14
C LEU A 43 5.29 -16.46 -8.97
N LYS A 44 4.61 -15.34 -9.24
CA LYS A 44 3.47 -15.20 -10.13
C LYS A 44 3.59 -13.87 -10.85
N ALA A 45 3.20 -13.84 -12.14
CA ALA A 45 3.32 -12.67 -13.00
C ALA A 45 1.99 -12.37 -13.66
N ARG A 46 1.11 -11.62 -12.97
CA ARG A 46 -0.21 -11.19 -13.46
C ARG A 46 -0.48 -9.73 -13.09
N GLY A 47 -1.16 -8.98 -13.97
CA GLY A 47 -1.58 -7.59 -13.76
C GLY A 47 -0.78 -6.57 -14.58
N GLY A 48 -1.36 -5.38 -14.78
CA GLY A 48 -0.82 -4.30 -15.62
C GLY A 48 0.45 -3.62 -15.07
N HIS A 49 0.82 -3.89 -13.80
CA HIS A 49 2.10 -3.39 -13.27
C HIS A 49 3.33 -4.00 -13.93
N LEU A 50 3.18 -5.14 -14.62
CA LEU A 50 4.29 -5.78 -15.35
C LEU A 50 4.81 -4.88 -16.49
N ASP A 51 3.92 -4.15 -17.16
CA ASP A 51 4.26 -3.26 -18.27
C ASP A 51 4.96 -1.96 -17.82
N ARG A 52 5.00 -1.73 -16.50
CA ARG A 52 5.62 -0.56 -15.87
C ARG A 52 6.97 -0.87 -15.24
N ILE A 53 7.48 -2.09 -15.37
CA ILE A 53 8.81 -2.47 -14.88
C ILE A 53 9.86 -1.83 -15.78
N PRO A 54 10.92 -1.17 -15.24
CA PRO A 54 11.98 -0.62 -16.06
C PRO A 54 12.65 -1.68 -16.93
N ASP A 55 12.92 -1.37 -18.21
CA ASP A 55 13.53 -2.31 -19.19
C ASP A 55 14.90 -2.85 -18.76
N THR A 56 15.62 -2.12 -17.92
CA THR A 56 16.92 -2.51 -17.36
C THR A 56 16.82 -3.58 -16.28
N VAL A 57 15.64 -3.82 -15.73
CA VAL A 57 15.38 -4.87 -14.73
C VAL A 57 15.24 -6.22 -15.41
N ARG A 58 16.07 -7.17 -15.04
CA ARG A 58 15.93 -8.54 -15.55
C ARG A 58 14.78 -9.26 -14.84
N VAL A 59 13.68 -9.52 -15.56
CA VAL A 59 12.52 -10.23 -15.01
C VAL A 59 12.69 -11.74 -15.17
N ILE A 60 12.64 -12.47 -14.04
CA ILE A 60 12.71 -13.92 -13.98
C ILE A 60 11.39 -14.47 -13.45
N ARG A 61 10.62 -15.11 -14.32
CA ARG A 61 9.31 -15.68 -13.99
C ARG A 61 9.48 -17.14 -13.57
N LEU A 62 9.02 -17.49 -12.38
CA LEU A 62 9.00 -18.88 -11.92
C LEU A 62 7.66 -19.55 -12.25
N ASP A 63 6.58 -18.77 -12.39
CA ASP A 63 5.21 -19.18 -12.75
C ASP A 63 4.71 -20.43 -12.01
N VAL A 64 5.01 -20.48 -10.72
CA VAL A 64 4.69 -21.63 -9.88
C VAL A 64 3.20 -21.60 -9.48
N SER A 65 2.51 -22.73 -9.69
CA SER A 65 1.10 -22.88 -9.36
C SER A 65 0.85 -22.81 -7.85
N THR A 66 1.73 -23.38 -7.04
CA THR A 66 1.62 -23.39 -5.57
C THR A 66 2.93 -23.02 -4.89
N SER A 67 2.84 -22.61 -3.63
CA SER A 67 4.01 -22.25 -2.81
C SER A 67 4.99 -23.42 -2.60
N LEU A 68 4.50 -24.68 -2.64
CA LEU A 68 5.34 -25.88 -2.50
C LEU A 68 6.33 -26.01 -3.65
N PHE A 69 5.89 -25.74 -4.88
CA PHE A 69 6.78 -25.79 -6.06
C PHE A 69 7.70 -24.57 -6.17
N ALA A 70 7.39 -23.47 -5.45
CA ALA A 70 8.25 -22.29 -5.42
C ALA A 70 9.59 -22.56 -4.71
N LEU A 71 9.60 -23.38 -3.65
CA LEU A 71 10.80 -23.62 -2.85
C LEU A 71 11.97 -24.21 -3.67
N PRO A 72 11.82 -25.32 -4.44
CA PRO A 72 12.91 -25.85 -5.27
C PRO A 72 13.37 -24.86 -6.35
N ALA A 73 12.45 -24.09 -6.92
CA ALA A 73 12.80 -23.10 -7.93
C ALA A 73 13.65 -21.95 -7.36
N VAL A 74 13.29 -21.45 -6.17
CA VAL A 74 14.07 -20.41 -5.48
C VAL A 74 15.42 -20.94 -5.01
N VAL A 75 15.51 -22.20 -4.51
CA VAL A 75 16.79 -22.85 -4.18
C VAL A 75 17.70 -22.92 -5.41
N ARG A 76 17.17 -23.36 -6.55
CA ARG A 76 17.92 -23.40 -7.82
C ARG A 76 18.40 -22.03 -8.25
N TYR A 77 17.53 -21.02 -8.13
CA TYR A 77 17.86 -19.64 -8.43
C TYR A 77 19.03 -19.14 -7.55
N LEU A 78 18.94 -19.31 -6.22
CA LEU A 78 19.98 -18.88 -5.29
C LEU A 78 21.32 -19.55 -5.56
N ARG A 79 21.35 -20.87 -5.80
CA ARG A 79 22.58 -21.61 -6.13
C ARG A 79 23.21 -21.16 -7.44
N ARG A 80 22.37 -20.86 -8.46
CA ARG A 80 22.86 -20.49 -9.79
C ARG A 80 23.33 -19.04 -9.86
N HIS A 81 22.59 -18.12 -9.25
CA HIS A 81 22.82 -16.68 -9.42
C HIS A 81 23.56 -16.04 -8.25
N ARG A 82 23.55 -16.66 -7.08
CA ARG A 82 24.20 -16.18 -5.84
C ARG A 82 24.11 -14.65 -5.66
N PRO A 83 22.90 -14.06 -5.64
CA PRO A 83 22.77 -12.64 -5.50
C PRO A 83 23.36 -12.19 -4.16
N ALA A 84 24.01 -11.02 -4.12
CA ALA A 84 24.57 -10.46 -2.89
C ALA A 84 23.48 -10.22 -1.85
N ALA A 85 22.32 -9.69 -2.29
CA ALA A 85 21.18 -9.44 -1.43
C ALA A 85 19.86 -9.73 -2.13
N MET A 86 18.83 -10.05 -1.33
CA MET A 86 17.47 -10.29 -1.81
C MET A 86 16.46 -9.58 -0.91
N LEU A 87 15.69 -8.65 -1.50
CA LEU A 87 14.50 -8.07 -0.89
C LEU A 87 13.30 -8.96 -1.17
N VAL A 88 12.58 -9.35 -0.13
CA VAL A 88 11.42 -10.23 -0.25
C VAL A 88 10.16 -9.54 0.26
N ALA A 89 9.18 -9.35 -0.62
CA ALA A 89 7.91 -8.74 -0.27
C ALA A 89 6.81 -9.80 -0.08
N LYS A 90 5.96 -9.60 0.93
CA LYS A 90 4.85 -10.45 1.37
C LYS A 90 5.30 -11.69 2.19
N ASP A 91 4.58 -11.95 3.27
CA ASP A 91 4.82 -13.02 4.25
C ASP A 91 5.08 -14.42 3.63
N ARG A 92 4.24 -14.85 2.69
CA ARG A 92 4.42 -16.19 2.07
C ARG A 92 5.74 -16.30 1.29
N ALA A 93 6.12 -15.27 0.55
CA ALA A 93 7.37 -15.23 -0.17
C ALA A 93 8.56 -15.22 0.80
N SER A 94 8.46 -14.50 1.91
CA SER A 94 9.48 -14.42 2.96
C SER A 94 9.81 -15.81 3.55
N ARG A 95 8.78 -16.59 3.87
CA ARG A 95 8.97 -17.96 4.37
C ARG A 95 9.70 -18.86 3.36
N ILE A 96 9.34 -18.76 2.08
CA ILE A 96 9.98 -19.53 1.01
C ILE A 96 11.45 -19.10 0.86
N ALA A 97 11.74 -17.81 0.85
CA ALA A 97 13.10 -17.29 0.71
C ALA A 97 14.01 -17.71 1.87
N LEU A 98 13.53 -17.64 3.11
CA LEU A 98 14.27 -18.05 4.30
C LEU A 98 14.64 -19.54 4.26
N LEU A 99 13.68 -20.39 3.95
CA LEU A 99 13.93 -21.84 3.79
C LEU A 99 14.83 -22.13 2.61
N ALA A 100 14.61 -21.45 1.47
CA ALA A 100 15.40 -21.65 0.26
C ALA A 100 16.87 -21.27 0.48
N ARG A 101 17.17 -20.15 1.16
CA ARG A 101 18.55 -19.74 1.48
C ARG A 101 19.26 -20.81 2.30
N ARG A 102 18.60 -21.34 3.33
CA ARG A 102 19.18 -22.37 4.19
C ARG A 102 19.46 -23.68 3.43
N ILE A 103 18.54 -24.11 2.57
CA ILE A 103 18.71 -25.30 1.73
C ILE A 103 19.76 -25.07 0.63
N ALA A 104 19.82 -23.86 0.07
CA ALA A 104 20.78 -23.51 -0.97
C ALA A 104 22.21 -23.43 -0.43
N GLY A 105 22.40 -23.11 0.86
CA GLY A 105 23.71 -22.90 1.48
C GLY A 105 24.42 -21.67 0.89
N THR A 106 23.68 -20.56 0.70
CA THR A 106 24.23 -19.31 0.15
C THR A 106 24.24 -18.20 1.19
N ASP A 107 25.20 -17.28 1.08
CA ASP A 107 25.35 -16.12 1.98
C ASP A 107 24.55 -14.90 1.54
N THR A 108 23.55 -15.09 0.65
CA THR A 108 22.67 -14.02 0.19
C THR A 108 22.02 -13.32 1.37
N ARG A 109 22.24 -11.99 1.52
CA ARG A 109 21.60 -11.16 2.53
C ARG A 109 20.09 -11.10 2.28
N LEU A 110 19.28 -11.56 3.22
CA LEU A 110 17.82 -11.55 3.12
C LEU A 110 17.21 -10.39 3.90
N VAL A 111 16.57 -9.48 3.18
CA VAL A 111 15.79 -8.38 3.72
C VAL A 111 14.31 -8.68 3.51
N LEU A 112 13.56 -8.86 4.58
CA LEU A 112 12.11 -9.11 4.52
C LEU A 112 11.36 -7.79 4.59
N ARG A 113 10.45 -7.55 3.65
CA ARG A 113 9.55 -6.38 3.71
C ARG A 113 8.15 -6.79 4.12
N MET A 114 7.70 -6.29 5.26
CA MET A 114 6.40 -6.57 5.87
C MET A 114 5.52 -5.31 5.84
N GLY A 115 4.38 -5.41 5.18
CA GLY A 115 3.54 -4.25 4.89
C GLY A 115 2.09 -4.41 5.35
N MET A 116 1.83 -5.24 6.38
CA MET A 116 0.46 -5.44 6.88
C MET A 116 0.51 -5.69 8.38
N HIS A 117 -0.38 -5.06 9.11
CA HIS A 117 -0.63 -5.32 10.52
C HIS A 117 -1.29 -6.71 10.66
N LEU A 118 -0.50 -7.71 11.11
CA LEU A 118 -0.90 -9.12 11.03
C LEU A 118 -2.06 -9.41 12.00
N SER A 119 -1.99 -8.93 13.25
CA SER A 119 -3.06 -9.08 14.25
C SER A 119 -4.38 -8.48 13.75
N GLY A 120 -4.35 -7.25 13.19
CA GLY A 120 -5.52 -6.60 12.62
C GLY A 120 -6.15 -7.42 11.49
N SER A 121 -5.33 -7.96 10.59
CA SER A 121 -5.80 -8.80 9.47
C SER A 121 -6.39 -10.14 9.91
N LEU A 122 -6.07 -10.58 11.13
CA LEU A 122 -6.55 -11.83 11.73
C LEU A 122 -7.63 -11.62 12.79
N ALA A 123 -8.05 -10.38 13.03
CA ALA A 123 -9.17 -10.08 13.92
C ALA A 123 -10.43 -10.85 13.48
N GLY A 124 -11.11 -11.49 14.44
CA GLY A 124 -12.28 -12.32 14.16
C GLY A 124 -12.01 -13.68 13.50
N LYS A 125 -10.75 -14.04 13.19
CA LYS A 125 -10.42 -15.37 12.66
C LYS A 125 -10.19 -16.39 13.79
N SER A 126 -10.37 -17.69 13.47
CA SER A 126 -10.21 -18.78 14.43
C SER A 126 -8.79 -18.82 15.03
N SER A 127 -8.67 -19.33 16.27
CA SER A 127 -7.39 -19.46 16.97
C SER A 127 -6.38 -20.30 16.18
N LEU A 128 -6.83 -21.37 15.52
CA LEU A 128 -5.98 -22.21 14.67
C LEU A 128 -5.40 -21.41 13.49
N ARG A 129 -6.21 -20.56 12.84
CA ARG A 129 -5.75 -19.71 11.73
C ARG A 129 -4.78 -18.64 12.24
N ARG A 130 -5.01 -18.05 13.40
CA ARG A 130 -4.05 -17.12 14.03
C ARG A 130 -2.74 -17.83 14.33
N TRP A 131 -2.78 -18.97 15.00
CA TRP A 131 -1.60 -19.77 15.33
C TRP A 131 -0.78 -20.14 14.08
N SER A 132 -1.43 -20.64 13.02
CA SER A 132 -0.74 -21.03 11.77
C SER A 132 -0.07 -19.86 11.05
N ARG A 133 -0.50 -18.62 11.32
CA ARG A 133 0.12 -17.40 10.78
C ARG A 133 1.20 -16.84 11.69
N HIS A 134 1.06 -16.96 13.01
CA HIS A 134 2.04 -16.47 13.99
C HIS A 134 3.28 -17.38 14.07
N LEU A 135 3.10 -18.70 14.01
CA LEU A 135 4.21 -19.65 14.14
C LEU A 135 5.38 -19.39 13.18
N PRO A 136 5.18 -19.16 11.88
CA PRO A 136 6.28 -18.84 10.98
C PRO A 136 6.99 -17.52 11.30
N VAL A 137 6.29 -16.51 11.81
CA VAL A 137 6.91 -15.25 12.25
C VAL A 137 7.89 -15.54 13.37
N ARG A 138 7.48 -16.33 14.36
CA ARG A 138 8.29 -16.69 15.52
C ARG A 138 9.52 -17.53 15.17
N TRP A 139 9.38 -18.48 14.24
CA TRP A 139 10.44 -19.48 13.99
C TRP A 139 11.32 -19.17 12.79
N LEU A 140 10.80 -18.51 11.77
CA LEU A 140 11.55 -18.29 10.53
C LEU A 140 12.11 -16.86 10.43
N TYR A 141 11.38 -15.85 10.89
CA TYR A 141 11.79 -14.45 10.72
C TYR A 141 13.10 -14.09 11.44
N PRO A 142 13.45 -14.70 12.60
CA PRO A 142 14.78 -14.50 13.20
C PRO A 142 15.96 -14.87 12.30
N TRP A 143 15.73 -15.68 11.25
CA TRP A 143 16.76 -16.03 10.26
C TRP A 143 17.00 -14.95 9.21
N ALA A 144 16.18 -13.93 9.13
CA ALA A 144 16.42 -12.80 8.24
C ALA A 144 17.60 -11.96 8.72
N ASP A 145 18.36 -11.39 7.80
CA ASP A 145 19.43 -10.46 8.16
C ASP A 145 18.85 -9.11 8.57
N GLN A 146 17.72 -8.71 7.96
CA GLN A 146 16.97 -7.52 8.35
C GLN A 146 15.48 -7.68 8.07
N ILE A 147 14.65 -7.09 8.93
CA ILE A 147 13.20 -7.03 8.74
C ILE A 147 12.81 -5.57 8.60
N VAL A 148 12.29 -5.22 7.42
CA VAL A 148 11.79 -3.90 7.12
C VAL A 148 10.27 -3.89 7.26
N THR A 149 9.74 -2.93 8.00
CA THR A 149 8.30 -2.68 8.14
C THR A 149 7.93 -1.32 7.57
N VAL A 150 6.67 -1.14 7.21
CA VAL A 150 6.19 0.10 6.57
C VAL A 150 5.73 1.16 7.56
N SER A 151 5.58 0.75 8.83
CA SER A 151 5.11 1.58 9.94
C SER A 151 5.64 1.04 11.26
N ASP A 152 5.69 1.89 12.28
CA ASP A 152 6.08 1.49 13.64
C ASP A 152 5.07 0.50 14.23
N ALA A 153 3.78 0.72 14.01
CA ALA A 153 2.74 -0.20 14.47
C ALA A 153 2.87 -1.61 13.86
N VAL A 154 3.29 -1.75 12.59
CA VAL A 154 3.58 -3.07 11.99
C VAL A 154 4.81 -3.70 12.63
N ALA A 155 5.83 -2.92 12.99
CA ALA A 155 7.01 -3.43 13.68
C ALA A 155 6.67 -3.96 15.08
N GLU A 156 5.91 -3.21 15.86
CA GLU A 156 5.44 -3.61 17.18
C GLU A 156 4.57 -4.87 17.17
N ASP A 157 3.63 -4.94 16.21
CA ASP A 157 2.77 -6.10 16.01
C ASP A 157 3.60 -7.37 15.75
N LEU A 158 4.56 -7.30 14.82
CA LEU A 158 5.41 -8.43 14.46
C LEU A 158 6.43 -8.78 15.55
N ALA A 159 6.97 -7.79 16.26
CA ALA A 159 7.84 -7.99 17.42
C ALA A 159 7.12 -8.77 18.51
N THR A 160 5.90 -8.36 18.83
CA THR A 160 5.03 -9.03 19.81
C THR A 160 4.68 -10.46 19.39
N ILE A 161 4.21 -10.66 18.17
CA ILE A 161 3.84 -11.98 17.64
C ILE A 161 5.03 -12.93 17.61
N GLY A 162 6.18 -12.44 17.15
CA GLY A 162 7.39 -13.22 16.93
C GLY A 162 8.23 -13.44 18.18
N GLY A 163 8.06 -12.62 19.21
CA GLY A 163 9.02 -12.50 20.32
C GLY A 163 10.39 -12.05 19.81
N ILE A 164 10.42 -11.21 18.76
CA ILE A 164 11.63 -10.69 18.14
C ILE A 164 11.91 -9.29 18.71
N PRO A 165 13.14 -8.99 19.16
CA PRO A 165 13.49 -7.67 19.64
C PRO A 165 13.14 -6.55 18.65
N ARG A 166 12.63 -5.41 19.15
CA ARG A 166 12.16 -4.29 18.32
C ARG A 166 13.28 -3.70 17.43
N ASP A 167 14.50 -3.71 17.91
CA ASP A 167 15.69 -3.22 17.20
C ASP A 167 16.06 -4.03 15.93
N ARG A 168 15.52 -5.25 15.80
CA ARG A 168 15.64 -6.08 14.58
C ARG A 168 14.75 -5.58 13.43
N PHE A 169 13.86 -4.63 13.71
CA PHE A 169 12.96 -4.05 12.73
C PHE A 169 13.38 -2.62 12.36
N THR A 170 13.50 -2.37 11.09
CA THR A 170 13.72 -1.02 10.53
C THR A 170 12.46 -0.55 9.85
N VAL A 171 12.00 0.65 10.18
CA VAL A 171 10.85 1.26 9.50
C VAL A 171 11.34 2.01 8.26
N ILE A 172 10.85 1.59 7.09
CA ILE A 172 11.06 2.29 5.82
C ILE A 172 9.69 2.55 5.21
N ARG A 173 9.36 3.82 5.05
CA ARG A 173 8.08 4.25 4.47
C ARG A 173 7.93 3.74 3.03
N ASN A 174 6.69 3.53 2.59
CA ASN A 174 6.45 3.06 1.22
C ASN A 174 6.88 4.12 0.18
N PRO A 175 7.46 3.72 -0.95
CA PRO A 175 7.77 4.61 -2.09
C PRO A 175 6.48 4.98 -2.84
N SER A 176 5.63 5.80 -2.22
CA SER A 176 4.30 6.13 -2.74
C SER A 176 4.30 7.36 -3.64
N ILE A 177 5.16 8.34 -3.34
CA ILE A 177 5.22 9.61 -4.08
C ILE A 177 6.29 9.51 -5.17
N ARG A 178 5.82 9.46 -6.42
CA ARG A 178 6.66 9.45 -7.63
C ARG A 178 6.93 10.88 -8.08
N GLU A 179 8.02 11.09 -8.80
CA GLU A 179 8.34 12.39 -9.41
C GLU A 179 7.25 12.87 -10.39
N ASP A 180 6.63 11.94 -11.11
CA ASP A 180 5.61 12.25 -12.11
C ASP A 180 4.18 12.43 -11.54
N ILE A 181 4.00 12.42 -10.20
CA ILE A 181 2.67 12.46 -9.58
C ILE A 181 1.87 13.71 -9.99
N HIS A 182 2.50 14.89 -10.00
CA HIS A 182 1.86 16.14 -10.40
C HIS A 182 1.56 16.20 -11.89
N THR A 183 2.47 15.71 -12.74
CA THR A 183 2.25 15.62 -14.19
C THR A 183 1.08 14.71 -14.52
N ARG A 184 0.96 13.59 -13.83
CA ARG A 184 -0.17 12.65 -13.99
C ARG A 184 -1.47 13.22 -13.43
N ALA A 185 -1.41 13.96 -12.34
CA ALA A 185 -2.57 14.63 -11.76
C ALA A 185 -3.14 15.75 -12.67
N ALA A 186 -2.26 16.40 -13.44
CA ALA A 186 -2.65 17.45 -14.40
C ALA A 186 -3.29 16.92 -15.70
N GLN A 187 -3.24 15.60 -15.96
CA GLN A 187 -3.83 15.01 -17.15
C GLN A 187 -5.35 15.30 -17.22
N PRO A 188 -5.93 15.42 -18.43
CA PRO A 188 -7.36 15.62 -18.60
C PRO A 188 -8.19 14.52 -17.95
N LEU A 189 -9.31 14.91 -17.34
CA LEU A 189 -10.28 14.00 -16.74
C LEU A 189 -11.68 14.34 -17.25
N GLU A 190 -12.28 13.40 -17.94
CA GLU A 190 -13.66 13.52 -18.45
C GLU A 190 -14.63 12.89 -17.44
N HIS A 191 -14.98 13.67 -16.40
CA HIS A 191 -16.03 13.28 -15.47
C HIS A 191 -16.89 14.49 -15.13
N PRO A 192 -18.23 14.43 -15.28
CA PRO A 192 -19.09 15.60 -15.18
C PRO A 192 -19.08 16.29 -13.80
N TRP A 193 -18.74 15.55 -12.74
CA TRP A 193 -18.68 16.10 -11.38
C TRP A 193 -17.34 16.74 -11.03
N LEU A 194 -16.31 16.54 -11.83
CA LEU A 194 -14.93 17.02 -11.57
C LEU A 194 -14.46 18.02 -12.65
N GLN A 195 -15.41 18.64 -13.35
CA GLN A 195 -15.12 19.74 -14.28
C GLN A 195 -14.81 21.02 -13.51
N PRO A 196 -14.05 21.98 -14.09
CA PRO A 196 -13.68 23.24 -13.41
C PRO A 196 -14.87 24.10 -12.95
N ASP A 197 -16.02 23.97 -13.62
CA ASP A 197 -17.27 24.68 -13.33
C ASP A 197 -18.21 23.92 -12.38
N ALA A 198 -17.80 22.74 -11.90
CA ALA A 198 -18.59 21.95 -10.96
C ALA A 198 -18.63 22.62 -9.58
N VAL A 199 -19.83 22.98 -9.12
CA VAL A 199 -20.04 23.71 -7.85
C VAL A 199 -20.16 22.74 -6.65
N ILE A 200 -20.67 21.53 -6.90
CA ILE A 200 -20.94 20.55 -5.83
C ILE A 200 -19.64 19.84 -5.44
N PRO A 201 -19.21 19.92 -4.17
CA PRO A 201 -17.96 19.27 -3.74
C PRO A 201 -18.04 17.76 -3.87
N VAL A 202 -16.95 17.18 -4.40
CA VAL A 202 -16.81 15.75 -4.58
C VAL A 202 -15.92 15.16 -3.48
N ILE A 203 -16.45 14.15 -2.80
CA ILE A 203 -15.72 13.30 -1.86
C ILE A 203 -15.20 12.09 -2.64
N LEU A 204 -13.94 11.75 -2.47
CA LEU A 204 -13.30 10.65 -3.17
C LEU A 204 -12.87 9.54 -2.21
N GLY A 205 -13.18 8.29 -2.56
CA GLY A 205 -12.60 7.10 -1.96
C GLY A 205 -11.85 6.28 -3.00
N VAL A 206 -10.69 5.72 -2.65
CA VAL A 206 -9.89 4.91 -3.59
C VAL A 206 -9.43 3.61 -2.93
N GLY A 207 -9.74 2.47 -3.53
CA GLY A 207 -9.31 1.18 -3.04
C GLY A 207 -10.13 0.01 -3.53
N ARG A 208 -9.70 -1.21 -3.24
CA ARG A 208 -10.45 -2.42 -3.57
C ARG A 208 -11.81 -2.43 -2.85
N LEU A 209 -12.86 -2.79 -3.54
CA LEU A 209 -14.20 -2.89 -2.93
C LEU A 209 -14.30 -4.18 -2.09
N THR A 210 -13.80 -4.11 -0.87
CA THR A 210 -13.71 -5.22 0.10
C THR A 210 -14.14 -4.74 1.49
N GLU A 211 -14.49 -5.67 2.37
CA GLU A 211 -14.82 -5.38 3.76
C GLU A 211 -13.70 -4.61 4.50
N GLN A 212 -12.43 -4.87 4.15
CA GLN A 212 -11.28 -4.15 4.71
C GLN A 212 -11.38 -2.64 4.48
N LYS A 213 -11.76 -2.22 3.27
CA LYS A 213 -11.81 -0.80 2.87
C LYS A 213 -13.08 -0.09 3.35
N ASP A 214 -14.10 -0.80 3.76
CA ASP A 214 -15.33 -0.34 4.42
C ASP A 214 -16.02 0.90 3.79
N PHE A 215 -16.10 0.91 2.46
CA PHE A 215 -16.81 1.98 1.74
C PHE A 215 -18.30 2.05 2.11
N ALA A 216 -18.85 1.01 2.72
CA ALA A 216 -20.20 1.07 3.27
C ALA A 216 -20.35 2.12 4.38
N THR A 217 -19.36 2.27 5.25
CA THR A 217 -19.31 3.33 6.26
C THR A 217 -19.23 4.71 5.62
N LEU A 218 -18.43 4.86 4.55
CA LEU A 218 -18.33 6.14 3.81
C LEU A 218 -19.67 6.51 3.14
N ILE A 219 -20.34 5.57 2.47
CA ILE A 219 -21.66 5.83 1.85
C ILE A 219 -22.67 6.27 2.91
N ARG A 220 -22.71 5.62 4.10
CA ARG A 220 -23.58 6.05 5.20
C ARG A 220 -23.21 7.44 5.74
N ALA A 221 -21.92 7.77 5.81
CA ALA A 221 -21.47 9.09 6.23
C ALA A 221 -21.91 10.16 5.23
N VAL A 222 -21.74 9.93 3.94
CA VAL A 222 -22.17 10.83 2.88
C VAL A 222 -23.69 11.04 2.89
N ALA A 223 -24.48 9.98 3.12
CA ALA A 223 -25.92 10.11 3.27
C ALA A 223 -26.33 11.07 4.42
N ARG A 224 -25.55 11.06 5.55
CA ARG A 224 -25.77 11.99 6.66
C ARG A 224 -25.36 13.42 6.30
N VAL A 225 -24.21 13.62 5.62
CA VAL A 225 -23.76 14.95 5.16
C VAL A 225 -24.81 15.56 4.25
N ARG A 226 -25.39 14.78 3.34
CA ARG A 226 -26.41 15.24 2.38
C ARG A 226 -27.72 15.73 3.01
N GLN A 227 -27.97 15.43 4.28
CA GLN A 227 -29.11 16.01 5.00
C GLN A 227 -28.98 17.53 5.22
N HIS A 228 -27.75 18.08 5.17
CA HIS A 228 -27.46 19.48 5.49
C HIS A 228 -26.64 20.21 4.40
N ARG A 229 -25.96 19.47 3.54
CA ARG A 229 -25.09 20.03 2.50
C ARG A 229 -25.07 19.13 1.27
N GLU A 230 -25.23 19.70 0.10
CA GLU A 230 -25.12 18.98 -1.15
C GLU A 230 -23.64 18.56 -1.38
N VAL A 231 -23.42 17.25 -1.55
CA VAL A 231 -22.11 16.64 -1.84
C VAL A 231 -22.30 15.44 -2.76
N ARG A 232 -21.26 15.07 -3.48
CA ARG A 232 -21.18 13.86 -4.31
C ARG A 232 -20.07 12.96 -3.83
N LEU A 233 -20.21 11.64 -4.07
CA LEU A 233 -19.22 10.64 -3.71
C LEU A 233 -18.79 9.88 -4.95
N ILE A 234 -17.48 9.81 -5.18
CA ILE A 234 -16.90 8.92 -6.19
C ILE A 234 -16.03 7.88 -5.46
N ILE A 235 -16.17 6.61 -5.85
CA ILE A 235 -15.34 5.52 -5.34
C ILE A 235 -14.63 4.86 -6.51
N LEU A 236 -13.28 4.90 -6.51
CA LEU A 236 -12.45 4.24 -7.50
C LEU A 236 -11.98 2.88 -7.00
N GLY A 237 -12.16 1.87 -7.82
CA GLY A 237 -11.69 0.51 -7.58
C GLY A 237 -12.73 -0.55 -7.85
N ASP A 238 -12.27 -1.80 -7.85
CA ASP A 238 -13.11 -2.98 -8.08
C ASP A 238 -13.05 -3.95 -6.89
N GLY A 239 -14.04 -4.83 -6.81
CA GLY A 239 -14.08 -5.88 -5.81
C GLY A 239 -15.46 -6.46 -5.55
N GLY A 240 -15.51 -7.48 -4.69
CA GLY A 240 -16.72 -8.24 -4.44
C GLY A 240 -17.87 -7.48 -3.76
N GLU A 241 -17.59 -6.32 -3.16
CA GLU A 241 -18.61 -5.50 -2.48
C GLU A 241 -19.39 -4.57 -3.44
N HIS A 242 -19.03 -4.49 -4.73
CA HIS A 242 -19.61 -3.54 -5.68
C HIS A 242 -21.15 -3.52 -5.65
N ASN A 243 -21.80 -4.66 -5.82
CA ASN A 243 -23.27 -4.74 -5.85
C ASN A 243 -23.90 -4.37 -4.49
N ARG A 244 -23.25 -4.75 -3.38
CA ARG A 244 -23.69 -4.40 -2.03
C ARG A 244 -23.62 -2.89 -1.78
N LEU A 245 -22.55 -2.25 -2.23
CA LEU A 245 -22.38 -0.79 -2.09
C LEU A 245 -23.42 -0.03 -2.92
N ARG A 246 -23.69 -0.48 -4.15
CA ARG A 246 -24.75 0.09 -5.00
C ARG A 246 -26.12 -0.05 -4.35
N SER A 247 -26.45 -1.24 -3.85
CA SER A 247 -27.72 -1.48 -3.15
C SER A 247 -27.85 -0.61 -1.89
N LEU A 248 -26.74 -0.40 -1.17
CA LEU A 248 -26.73 0.48 0.01
C LEU A 248 -27.01 1.95 -0.36
N ALA A 249 -26.40 2.47 -1.42
CA ALA A 249 -26.67 3.82 -1.90
C ALA A 249 -28.14 4.00 -2.30
N ASN A 250 -28.74 3.01 -2.98
CA ASN A 250 -30.14 3.00 -3.33
C ASN A 250 -31.05 2.99 -2.08
N ALA A 251 -30.77 2.13 -1.12
CA ALA A 251 -31.54 2.03 0.13
C ALA A 251 -31.49 3.31 0.98
N LEU A 252 -30.43 4.10 0.85
CA LEU A 252 -30.26 5.38 1.52
C LEU A 252 -30.79 6.56 0.70
N GLY A 253 -31.31 6.33 -0.52
CA GLY A 253 -31.86 7.36 -1.39
C GLY A 253 -30.85 8.36 -1.94
N ILE A 254 -29.57 7.94 -2.11
CA ILE A 254 -28.49 8.80 -2.58
C ILE A 254 -27.76 8.25 -3.82
N SER A 255 -28.41 7.35 -4.56
CA SER A 255 -27.80 6.72 -5.75
C SER A 255 -27.44 7.71 -6.85
N ASP A 256 -28.14 8.84 -6.95
CA ASP A 256 -27.86 9.95 -7.84
C ASP A 256 -26.56 10.71 -7.52
N ALA A 257 -26.08 10.58 -6.31
CA ALA A 257 -24.90 11.26 -5.79
C ALA A 257 -23.71 10.33 -5.50
N VAL A 258 -23.83 9.04 -5.82
CA VAL A 258 -22.76 8.05 -5.61
C VAL A 258 -22.38 7.40 -6.93
N ASP A 259 -21.11 7.59 -7.34
CA ASP A 259 -20.54 6.91 -8.49
C ASP A 259 -19.50 5.89 -8.05
N LEU A 260 -19.68 4.62 -8.47
CA LEU A 260 -18.71 3.54 -8.37
C LEU A 260 -17.99 3.43 -9.71
N ALA A 261 -16.98 4.30 -9.92
CA ALA A 261 -16.33 4.53 -11.22
C ALA A 261 -15.36 3.41 -11.66
N GLY A 262 -15.30 2.31 -10.92
CA GLY A 262 -14.46 1.16 -11.26
C GLY A 262 -12.97 1.44 -11.07
N PHE A 263 -12.14 0.51 -11.53
CA PHE A 263 -10.67 0.64 -11.46
C PHE A 263 -10.17 1.72 -12.41
N GLN A 264 -9.31 2.60 -11.89
CA GLN A 264 -8.69 3.68 -12.65
C GLN A 264 -7.17 3.51 -12.66
N THR A 265 -6.55 3.57 -13.83
CA THR A 265 -5.09 3.44 -14.00
C THR A 265 -4.33 4.68 -13.53
N ASN A 266 -4.99 5.84 -13.52
CA ASN A 266 -4.46 7.10 -13.02
C ASN A 266 -5.42 7.72 -12.00
N PRO A 267 -5.36 7.34 -10.72
CA PRO A 267 -6.22 7.93 -9.69
C PRO A 267 -5.81 9.37 -9.33
N TYR A 268 -4.61 9.82 -9.67
CA TYR A 268 -4.08 11.12 -9.26
C TYR A 268 -4.87 12.30 -9.83
N GLN A 269 -5.36 12.19 -11.06
CA GLN A 269 -6.20 13.22 -11.66
C GLN A 269 -7.56 13.38 -10.96
N TRP A 270 -8.07 12.29 -10.34
CA TRP A 270 -9.28 12.31 -9.53
C TRP A 270 -8.99 12.92 -8.14
N MET A 271 -7.88 12.50 -7.51
CA MET A 271 -7.45 13.02 -6.21
C MET A 271 -7.24 14.53 -6.26
N ALA A 272 -6.51 15.03 -7.26
CA ALA A 272 -6.20 16.45 -7.39
C ALA A 272 -7.43 17.35 -7.62
N ARG A 273 -8.54 16.78 -8.11
CA ARG A 273 -9.78 17.54 -8.36
C ARG A 273 -10.85 17.32 -7.30
N ALA A 274 -10.69 16.33 -6.44
CA ALA A 274 -11.61 16.07 -5.35
C ALA A 274 -11.51 17.15 -4.27
N ALA A 275 -12.65 17.56 -3.70
CA ALA A 275 -12.68 18.47 -2.58
C ALA A 275 -12.18 17.84 -1.27
N LEU A 276 -12.30 16.51 -1.17
CA LEU A 276 -11.91 15.72 0.01
C LEU A 276 -11.66 14.27 -0.37
N PHE A 277 -10.57 13.71 0.13
CA PHE A 277 -10.31 12.26 0.09
C PHE A 277 -10.66 11.62 1.43
N VAL A 278 -11.33 10.47 1.42
CA VAL A 278 -11.68 9.73 2.65
C VAL A 278 -11.19 8.30 2.61
N LEU A 279 -10.47 7.90 3.66
CA LEU A 279 -10.00 6.52 3.88
C LEU A 279 -10.83 5.88 5.00
N PRO A 280 -11.87 5.07 4.71
CA PRO A 280 -12.76 4.50 5.72
C PRO A 280 -12.32 3.12 6.24
N SER A 281 -11.06 2.74 6.01
CA SER A 281 -10.54 1.38 6.21
C SER A 281 -10.66 0.87 7.64
N ARG A 282 -10.84 -0.45 7.79
CA ARG A 282 -10.87 -1.15 9.09
C ARG A 282 -9.49 -1.51 9.62
N TYR A 283 -8.53 -1.71 8.75
CA TYR A 283 -7.12 -1.95 9.06
C TYR A 283 -6.27 -1.70 7.82
N GLU A 284 -5.05 -1.21 8.04
CA GLU A 284 -4.06 -0.92 7.01
C GLU A 284 -2.66 -1.43 7.43
N GLY A 285 -1.68 -1.18 6.63
CA GLY A 285 -0.26 -1.27 7.01
C GLY A 285 0.38 0.11 6.86
N SER A 286 0.27 0.66 5.65
CA SER A 286 0.59 2.04 5.30
C SER A 286 -0.20 2.34 4.01
N PRO A 287 -1.30 3.09 4.10
CA PRO A 287 -2.21 3.32 2.98
C PRO A 287 -1.62 4.30 1.96
N ASN A 288 -1.05 3.77 0.87
CA ASN A 288 -0.44 4.59 -0.20
C ASN A 288 -1.38 5.67 -0.72
N VAL A 289 -2.67 5.35 -0.91
CA VAL A 289 -3.67 6.28 -1.46
C VAL A 289 -3.92 7.50 -0.56
N LEU A 290 -3.76 7.36 0.78
CA LEU A 290 -3.81 8.48 1.71
C LEU A 290 -2.61 9.40 1.51
N VAL A 291 -1.41 8.81 1.42
CA VAL A 291 -0.15 9.53 1.14
C VAL A 291 -0.21 10.23 -0.22
N GLU A 292 -0.73 9.55 -1.24
CA GLU A 292 -0.86 10.09 -2.60
C GLU A 292 -1.82 11.29 -2.64
N ALA A 293 -2.96 11.22 -1.94
CA ALA A 293 -3.89 12.34 -1.82
C ALA A 293 -3.26 13.54 -1.10
N MET A 294 -2.57 13.30 0.02
CA MET A 294 -1.87 14.36 0.77
C MET A 294 -0.73 14.98 -0.04
N ALA A 295 0.02 14.18 -0.81
CA ALA A 295 1.09 14.67 -1.68
C ALA A 295 0.56 15.61 -2.78
N LEU A 296 -0.68 15.40 -3.23
CA LEU A 296 -1.37 16.29 -4.16
C LEU A 296 -2.01 17.52 -3.48
N GLY A 297 -1.92 17.61 -2.15
CA GLY A 297 -2.52 18.69 -1.36
C GLY A 297 -4.02 18.55 -1.16
N THR A 298 -4.61 17.41 -1.51
CA THR A 298 -6.04 17.14 -1.31
C THR A 298 -6.34 16.98 0.17
N PRO A 299 -7.33 17.70 0.74
CA PRO A 299 -7.78 17.48 2.11
C PRO A 299 -8.16 16.02 2.37
N VAL A 300 -7.89 15.52 3.57
CA VAL A 300 -8.13 14.10 3.88
C VAL A 300 -8.88 13.92 5.20
N VAL A 301 -9.66 12.84 5.28
CA VAL A 301 -10.21 12.27 6.52
C VAL A 301 -9.92 10.78 6.51
N ALA A 302 -9.47 10.22 7.61
CA ALA A 302 -9.21 8.79 7.70
C ALA A 302 -9.80 8.17 8.98
N THR A 303 -10.02 6.85 8.95
CA THR A 303 -10.31 6.10 10.17
C THR A 303 -9.04 5.92 11.01
N ASP A 304 -9.19 5.99 12.32
CA ASP A 304 -8.19 5.58 13.32
C ASP A 304 -8.16 4.04 13.38
N CYS A 305 -7.71 3.45 12.30
CA CYS A 305 -7.60 2.00 12.20
C CYS A 305 -6.19 1.52 12.54
N PRO A 306 -6.06 0.27 13.03
CA PRO A 306 -4.74 -0.27 13.36
C PRO A 306 -3.74 -0.11 12.23
N SER A 307 -2.63 0.60 12.51
CA SER A 307 -1.49 0.86 11.66
C SER A 307 -1.73 1.80 10.47
N GLY A 308 -0.87 2.77 10.34
CA GLY A 308 -0.69 3.64 9.17
C GLY A 308 -1.36 5.00 9.24
N PRO A 309 -2.70 5.15 9.27
CA PRO A 309 -3.31 6.47 9.27
C PRO A 309 -2.92 7.34 10.46
N ASP A 310 -2.83 6.79 11.66
CA ASP A 310 -2.38 7.45 12.89
C ASP A 310 -0.95 8.01 12.75
N GLU A 311 -0.03 7.22 12.20
CA GLU A 311 1.35 7.65 11.96
C GLU A 311 1.44 8.72 10.85
N ILE A 312 0.71 8.52 9.74
CA ILE A 312 0.70 9.46 8.60
C ILE A 312 0.10 10.81 8.99
N LEU A 313 -0.97 10.78 9.79
CA LEU A 313 -1.70 11.98 10.22
C LEU A 313 -1.24 12.51 11.59
N CYS A 314 -0.11 12.01 12.11
CA CYS A 314 0.46 12.40 13.39
C CYS A 314 -0.59 12.41 14.52
N ASN A 315 -1.28 11.28 14.72
CA ASN A 315 -2.36 11.10 15.69
C ASN A 315 -3.49 12.15 15.57
N GLY A 316 -3.83 12.52 14.32
CA GLY A 316 -4.92 13.45 14.03
C GLY A 316 -4.54 14.94 14.04
N SER A 317 -3.26 15.30 14.27
CA SER A 317 -2.82 16.69 14.27
C SER A 317 -2.72 17.29 12.86
N ILE A 318 -2.54 16.48 11.83
CA ILE A 318 -2.47 16.91 10.43
C ILE A 318 -3.85 16.94 9.77
N ALA A 319 -4.67 15.92 10.02
CA ALA A 319 -6.03 15.82 9.52
C ALA A 319 -6.85 14.85 10.39
N PRO A 320 -8.20 14.91 10.37
CA PRO A 320 -9.04 14.17 11.27
C PRO A 320 -8.89 12.65 11.18
N LEU A 321 -8.81 12.00 12.34
CA LEU A 321 -8.97 10.57 12.55
C LEU A 321 -10.32 10.29 13.22
N VAL A 322 -11.07 9.33 12.69
CA VAL A 322 -12.40 8.95 13.21
C VAL A 322 -12.46 7.47 13.57
N PRO A 323 -13.28 7.05 14.54
CA PRO A 323 -13.38 5.65 14.91
C PRO A 323 -13.82 4.76 13.74
N VAL A 324 -13.24 3.56 13.63
CA VAL A 324 -13.57 2.57 12.59
C VAL A 324 -15.05 2.22 12.62
N GLY A 325 -15.70 2.25 11.45
CA GLY A 325 -17.12 1.89 11.29
C GLY A 325 -18.10 2.94 11.80
N HIS A 326 -17.65 4.11 12.27
CA HIS A 326 -18.50 5.14 12.88
C HIS A 326 -18.91 6.21 11.86
N ALA A 327 -19.99 5.92 11.10
CA ALA A 327 -20.47 6.80 10.02
C ALA A 327 -20.85 8.22 10.49
N ALA A 328 -21.34 8.39 11.72
CA ALA A 328 -21.68 9.72 12.25
C ALA A 328 -20.43 10.59 12.46
N ALA A 329 -19.42 10.09 13.17
CA ALA A 329 -18.17 10.82 13.37
C ALA A 329 -17.47 11.12 12.02
N MET A 330 -17.55 10.19 11.06
CA MET A 330 -17.02 10.42 9.71
C MET A 330 -17.78 11.54 8.99
N ALA A 331 -19.10 11.61 9.12
CA ALA A 331 -19.91 12.68 8.52
C ALA A 331 -19.58 14.06 9.13
N GLU A 332 -19.38 14.12 10.44
CA GLU A 332 -18.96 15.35 11.15
C GLU A 332 -17.58 15.81 10.67
N ALA A 333 -16.59 14.87 10.61
CA ALA A 333 -15.25 15.17 10.13
C ALA A 333 -15.24 15.62 8.66
N ILE A 334 -16.02 14.97 7.79
CA ILE A 334 -16.21 15.38 6.38
C ILE A 334 -16.75 16.81 6.32
N SER A 335 -17.82 17.11 7.07
CA SER A 335 -18.46 18.44 7.06
C SER A 335 -17.51 19.52 7.57
N ALA A 336 -16.78 19.26 8.65
CA ALA A 336 -15.81 20.18 9.22
C ALA A 336 -14.63 20.44 8.26
N THR A 337 -14.07 19.38 7.64
CA THR A 337 -12.96 19.51 6.70
C THR A 337 -13.35 20.23 5.41
N LEU A 338 -14.57 20.02 4.91
CA LEU A 338 -15.09 20.75 3.75
C LEU A 338 -15.39 22.25 4.06
N ALA A 339 -15.67 22.58 5.33
CA ALA A 339 -15.86 23.97 5.76
C ALA A 339 -14.52 24.70 5.99
N HIS A 340 -13.54 23.98 6.53
CA HIS A 340 -12.22 24.49 6.90
C HIS A 340 -11.12 23.54 6.42
N PRO A 341 -10.80 23.53 5.12
CA PRO A 341 -9.78 22.62 4.58
C PRO A 341 -8.38 22.97 5.14
N PRO A 342 -7.56 21.94 5.45
CA PRO A 342 -6.19 22.15 5.89
C PRO A 342 -5.34 22.79 4.79
N ASN A 343 -4.24 23.44 5.18
CA ASN A 343 -3.28 23.99 4.23
C ASN A 343 -2.63 22.85 3.41
N PRO A 344 -2.69 22.89 2.06
CA PRO A 344 -2.10 21.86 1.21
C PRO A 344 -0.60 21.62 1.48
N GLY A 345 0.17 22.67 1.75
CA GLY A 345 1.60 22.58 2.04
C GLY A 345 1.90 21.77 3.31
N HIS A 346 1.06 21.85 4.34
CA HIS A 346 1.22 21.03 5.55
C HIS A 346 0.96 19.54 5.27
N LEU A 347 -0.03 19.24 4.41
CA LEU A 347 -0.31 17.86 3.99
C LEU A 347 0.88 17.27 3.22
N GLN A 348 1.41 18.03 2.26
CA GLN A 348 2.56 17.62 1.44
C GLN A 348 3.81 17.40 2.29
N GLN A 349 4.09 18.29 3.23
CA GLN A 349 5.24 18.18 4.13
C GLN A 349 5.15 16.94 5.02
N ALA A 350 3.98 16.60 5.54
CA ALA A 350 3.76 15.44 6.41
C ALA A 350 4.08 14.11 5.72
N VAL A 351 4.03 14.05 4.40
CA VAL A 351 4.30 12.83 3.63
C VAL A 351 5.61 12.87 2.85
N SER A 352 6.48 13.83 3.10
CA SER A 352 7.76 13.99 2.39
C SER A 352 8.67 12.76 2.44
N GLU A 353 8.66 11.98 3.52
CA GLU A 353 9.44 10.74 3.65
C GLU A 353 8.96 9.58 2.74
N TYR A 354 7.80 9.73 2.10
CA TYR A 354 7.21 8.71 1.23
C TYR A 354 7.62 8.87 -0.24
N HIS A 355 8.56 9.77 -0.55
CA HIS A 355 9.14 9.88 -1.89
C HIS A 355 9.92 8.62 -2.27
N VAL A 356 9.78 8.23 -3.54
CA VAL A 356 10.44 7.02 -4.10
C VAL A 356 11.93 7.05 -3.83
N ASP A 357 12.55 8.19 -4.00
CA ASP A 357 13.97 8.39 -3.81
C ASP A 357 14.45 8.10 -2.39
N ILE A 358 13.75 8.63 -1.38
CA ILE A 358 14.10 8.42 0.03
C ILE A 358 13.94 6.95 0.40
N SER A 359 12.82 6.36 0.01
CA SER A 359 12.58 4.93 0.29
C SER A 359 13.59 4.04 -0.43
N ALA A 360 13.90 4.30 -1.70
CA ALA A 360 14.85 3.51 -2.47
C ALA A 360 16.26 3.55 -1.86
N CYS A 361 16.73 4.72 -1.43
CA CYS A 361 18.00 4.88 -0.73
C CYS A 361 18.05 3.99 0.53
N ARG A 362 17.07 4.14 1.42
CA ARG A 362 16.98 3.36 2.67
C ARG A 362 16.88 1.84 2.42
N TYR A 363 16.19 1.41 1.36
CA TYR A 363 16.13 -0.01 0.99
C TYR A 363 17.45 -0.53 0.43
N LEU A 364 18.19 0.26 -0.36
CA LEU A 364 19.52 -0.11 -0.83
C LEU A 364 20.51 -0.24 0.34
N GLU A 365 20.48 0.70 1.29
CA GLU A 365 21.26 0.61 2.53
C GLU A 365 20.92 -0.67 3.33
N ALA A 366 19.63 -0.99 3.50
CA ALA A 366 19.18 -2.21 4.17
C ALA A 366 19.66 -3.47 3.45
N LEU A 367 19.79 -3.43 2.13
CA LEU A 367 20.35 -4.51 1.31
C LEU A 367 21.88 -4.57 1.36
N GLY A 368 22.55 -3.59 2.00
CA GLY A 368 24.01 -3.51 2.03
C GLY A 368 24.64 -3.02 0.71
N TYR A 369 23.83 -2.35 -0.10
CA TYR A 369 24.31 -1.72 -1.35
C TYR A 369 24.81 -0.32 -1.02
N GLN A 370 26.04 -0.01 -1.42
CA GLN A 370 26.58 1.36 -1.28
C GLN A 370 25.95 2.25 -2.35
N VAL A 371 25.26 3.30 -1.89
CA VAL A 371 24.56 4.29 -2.73
C VAL A 371 25.51 5.44 -3.06
#